data_a1f9855ebd2b771f16931942585f7fbd
#
_entry.id   a1f9855ebd2b771f16931942585f7fbd
#
_cell.length_a   1.000
_cell.length_b   1.000
_cell.length_c   1.000
_cell.angle_alpha   90.00
_cell.angle_beta   90.00
_cell.angle_gamma   90.00
#
_symmetry.space_group_name_H-M   'P 1'
#
loop_
_entity.id
_entity.type
_entity.pdbx_description
1 polymer ?
#
loop_
_entity_poly.entity_id
_entity_poly.type
_entity_poly.pdbx_seq_one_letter_code
_entity_poly.pdbx_strand_id
1 'polypeptide(L)'
;IYSKCDYITVHVPLLDSTKKMINKEAFGKMKDGVVLLNFARDLLVDEEALIEALDSGKVKKYVTDFANHTVAGHEGILVTPHLGASTEESEENCAVMAVKEVRDFLENGNIKNSVNFPNCDMGTCVAVGRIAITHKNIPNMISQLTKILGAEGLNIADMTNKSKGEYAY
;
A
#
# COMPACT_ATOMS: atom_id res chain seq x y z
N ILE A 1 4.62 -12.08 -19.87
CA ILE A 1 3.86 -10.82 -20.08
C ILE A 1 4.51 -10.05 -21.23
N TYR A 2 5.77 -9.66 -21.15
CA TYR A 2 6.45 -8.77 -22.09
C TYR A 2 6.24 -9.14 -23.56
N SER A 3 6.54 -10.37 -23.94
CA SER A 3 6.46 -10.82 -25.35
C SER A 3 5.04 -11.05 -25.88
N LYS A 4 4.01 -10.91 -25.06
CA LYS A 4 2.62 -11.27 -25.43
C LYS A 4 1.68 -10.08 -25.44
N CYS A 5 2.00 -9.00 -24.74
CA CYS A 5 1.08 -7.88 -24.52
C CYS A 5 1.42 -6.69 -25.42
N ASP A 6 0.41 -6.05 -25.96
CA ASP A 6 0.50 -4.79 -26.73
C ASP A 6 0.41 -3.58 -25.80
N TYR A 7 -0.23 -3.74 -24.63
CA TYR A 7 -0.34 -2.75 -23.56
C TYR A 7 0.16 -3.36 -22.25
N ILE A 8 1.03 -2.67 -21.56
CA ILE A 8 1.60 -3.08 -20.28
C ILE A 8 1.38 -1.94 -19.28
N THR A 9 0.79 -2.25 -18.12
CA THR A 9 0.62 -1.31 -17.03
C THR A 9 1.33 -1.81 -15.78
N VAL A 10 1.97 -0.91 -15.04
CA VAL A 10 2.80 -1.23 -13.86
C VAL A 10 2.02 -0.89 -12.60
N HIS A 11 1.95 -1.84 -11.64
CA HIS A 11 1.18 -1.72 -10.40
C HIS A 11 1.95 -2.27 -9.18
N VAL A 12 3.26 -2.14 -9.16
CA VAL A 12 4.09 -2.61 -8.06
C VAL A 12 4.58 -1.45 -7.19
N PRO A 13 4.85 -1.66 -5.89
CA PRO A 13 5.48 -0.66 -5.05
C PRO A 13 6.93 -0.44 -5.49
N LEU A 14 7.48 0.73 -5.18
CA LEU A 14 8.90 1.01 -5.34
C LEU A 14 9.68 0.40 -4.17
N LEU A 15 10.47 -0.60 -4.47
CA LEU A 15 11.39 -1.30 -3.58
C LEU A 15 12.76 -1.38 -4.25
N ASP A 16 13.81 -1.73 -3.52
CA ASP A 16 15.14 -1.94 -4.11
C ASP A 16 15.10 -3.00 -5.23
N SER A 17 14.25 -4.03 -5.08
CA SER A 17 14.07 -5.09 -6.07
C SER A 17 13.22 -4.70 -7.29
N THR A 18 12.44 -3.63 -7.21
CA THR A 18 11.57 -3.16 -8.31
C THR A 18 12.06 -1.87 -8.95
N LYS A 19 13.03 -1.19 -8.32
CA LYS A 19 13.65 0.01 -8.89
C LYS A 19 14.25 -0.30 -10.25
N LYS A 20 13.89 0.50 -11.25
CA LYS A 20 14.30 0.33 -12.65
C LYS A 20 14.05 -1.08 -13.21
N MET A 21 12.97 -1.74 -12.75
CA MET A 21 12.62 -3.08 -13.23
C MET A 21 12.24 -3.10 -14.71
N ILE A 22 11.72 -1.99 -15.22
CA ILE A 22 11.48 -1.78 -16.66
C ILE A 22 12.73 -1.08 -17.22
N ASN A 23 13.71 -1.88 -17.58
CA ASN A 23 15.01 -1.48 -18.09
C ASN A 23 15.20 -1.91 -19.56
N LYS A 24 16.37 -1.70 -20.12
CA LYS A 24 16.72 -2.05 -21.50
C LYS A 24 16.48 -3.54 -21.81
N GLU A 25 16.77 -4.45 -20.86
CA GLU A 25 16.50 -5.88 -21.04
C GLU A 25 15.00 -6.17 -21.09
N ALA A 26 14.22 -5.51 -20.22
CA ALA A 26 12.77 -5.63 -20.21
C ALA A 26 12.16 -5.11 -21.51
N PHE A 27 12.57 -3.95 -22.00
CA PHE A 27 12.14 -3.41 -23.29
C PHE A 27 12.49 -4.36 -24.44
N GLY A 28 13.70 -4.94 -24.44
CA GLY A 28 14.12 -5.92 -25.45
C GLY A 28 13.21 -7.12 -25.58
N LYS A 29 12.56 -7.54 -24.48
CA LYS A 29 11.62 -8.66 -24.43
C LYS A 29 10.19 -8.29 -24.82
N MET A 30 9.85 -7.01 -24.90
CA MET A 30 8.51 -6.53 -25.27
C MET A 30 8.27 -6.63 -26.79
N LYS A 31 7.01 -6.56 -27.17
CA LYS A 31 6.64 -6.42 -28.59
C LYS A 31 7.08 -5.05 -29.12
N ASP A 32 7.36 -4.99 -30.40
CA ASP A 32 7.58 -3.71 -31.07
C ASP A 32 6.26 -2.91 -31.12
N GLY A 33 6.34 -1.63 -30.82
CA GLY A 33 5.18 -0.76 -30.75
C GLY A 33 4.34 -0.91 -29.49
N VAL A 34 4.86 -1.52 -28.42
CA VAL A 34 4.16 -1.65 -27.13
C VAL A 34 3.79 -0.26 -26.57
N VAL A 35 2.66 -0.20 -25.88
CA VAL A 35 2.25 0.96 -25.08
C VAL A 35 2.47 0.63 -23.60
N LEU A 36 3.27 1.46 -22.92
CA LEU A 36 3.58 1.30 -21.50
C LEU A 36 2.87 2.37 -20.68
N LEU A 37 2.21 1.95 -19.59
CA LEU A 37 1.54 2.85 -18.66
C LEU A 37 2.16 2.68 -17.27
N ASN A 38 2.53 3.79 -16.63
CA ASN A 38 3.06 3.80 -15.27
C ASN A 38 2.39 4.89 -14.43
N PHE A 39 1.41 4.47 -13.66
CA PHE A 39 0.74 5.27 -12.64
C PHE A 39 1.06 4.76 -11.22
N ALA A 40 2.11 3.94 -11.09
CA ALA A 40 2.47 3.35 -9.80
C ALA A 40 3.53 4.15 -9.04
N ARG A 41 4.76 4.22 -9.56
CA ARG A 41 5.88 4.98 -8.98
C ARG A 41 6.88 5.37 -10.06
N ASP A 42 7.49 6.52 -9.89
CA ASP A 42 8.43 7.12 -10.86
C ASP A 42 9.58 6.20 -11.23
N LEU A 43 10.39 5.82 -10.26
CA LEU A 43 11.64 5.08 -10.46
C LEU A 43 11.48 3.59 -10.83
N LEU A 44 10.29 3.13 -11.20
CA LEU A 44 10.07 1.75 -11.67
C LEU A 44 10.57 1.55 -13.10
N VAL A 45 10.62 2.62 -13.88
CA VAL A 45 11.11 2.63 -15.27
C VAL A 45 12.49 3.25 -15.31
N ASP A 46 13.40 2.65 -16.08
CA ASP A 46 14.67 3.26 -16.42
C ASP A 46 14.42 4.25 -17.57
N GLU A 47 14.53 5.53 -17.28
CA GLU A 47 14.15 6.60 -18.20
C GLU A 47 15.09 6.69 -19.41
N GLU A 48 16.40 6.47 -19.22
CA GLU A 48 17.34 6.47 -20.33
C GLU A 48 17.02 5.34 -21.31
N ALA A 49 16.77 4.15 -20.78
CA ALA A 49 16.35 3.00 -21.59
C ALA A 49 14.97 3.21 -22.23
N LEU A 50 14.05 3.94 -21.57
CA LEU A 50 12.76 4.31 -22.11
C LEU A 50 12.89 5.23 -23.33
N ILE A 51 13.71 6.28 -23.23
CA ILE A 51 13.94 7.21 -24.33
C ILE A 51 14.53 6.46 -25.55
N GLU A 52 15.55 5.63 -25.35
CA GLU A 52 16.10 4.77 -26.42
C GLU A 52 15.01 3.88 -27.07
N ALA A 53 14.11 3.33 -26.25
CA ALA A 53 13.04 2.45 -26.72
C ALA A 53 11.93 3.22 -27.49
N LEU A 54 11.66 4.46 -27.11
CA LEU A 54 10.76 5.35 -27.86
C LEU A 54 11.36 5.76 -29.20
N ASP A 55 12.61 6.22 -29.19
CA ASP A 55 13.31 6.69 -30.40
C ASP A 55 13.46 5.56 -31.43
N SER A 56 13.68 4.34 -30.99
CA SER A 56 13.74 3.16 -31.87
C SER A 56 12.39 2.62 -32.33
N GLY A 57 11.28 3.14 -31.82
CA GLY A 57 9.94 2.63 -32.10
C GLY A 57 9.58 1.32 -31.37
N LYS A 58 10.47 0.84 -30.48
CA LYS A 58 10.20 -0.33 -29.63
C LYS A 58 9.02 -0.08 -28.69
N VAL A 59 8.97 1.11 -28.11
CA VAL A 59 7.82 1.63 -27.39
C VAL A 59 7.12 2.66 -28.27
N LYS A 60 5.84 2.45 -28.54
CA LYS A 60 5.02 3.38 -29.32
C LYS A 60 4.59 4.60 -28.51
N LYS A 61 4.26 4.36 -27.23
CA LYS A 61 3.82 5.41 -26.32
C LYS A 61 4.08 5.02 -24.87
N TYR A 62 4.51 6.01 -24.10
CA TYR A 62 4.58 5.92 -22.63
C TYR A 62 3.60 6.90 -22.03
N VAL A 63 2.79 6.44 -21.06
CA VAL A 63 1.82 7.26 -20.34
C VAL A 63 2.14 7.21 -18.86
N THR A 64 2.28 8.36 -18.23
CA THR A 64 2.62 8.45 -16.80
C THR A 64 2.01 9.70 -16.16
N ASP A 65 1.88 9.69 -14.85
CA ASP A 65 1.54 10.88 -14.06
C ASP A 65 2.74 11.39 -13.21
N PHE A 66 3.96 10.92 -13.54
CA PHE A 66 5.21 11.36 -12.93
C PHE A 66 5.97 12.26 -13.92
N ALA A 67 5.75 13.57 -13.78
CA ALA A 67 6.45 14.57 -14.59
C ALA A 67 7.87 14.81 -14.05
N ASN A 68 8.88 14.68 -14.90
CA ASN A 68 10.24 15.08 -14.61
C ASN A 68 10.94 15.61 -15.89
N HIS A 69 12.17 16.08 -15.77
CA HIS A 69 12.88 16.71 -16.87
C HIS A 69 13.18 15.77 -18.05
N THR A 70 13.28 14.48 -17.80
CA THR A 70 13.62 13.48 -18.82
C THR A 70 12.42 13.13 -19.69
N VAL A 71 11.24 12.98 -19.05
CA VAL A 71 10.03 12.52 -19.73
C VAL A 71 9.16 13.67 -20.25
N ALA A 72 9.24 14.85 -19.64
CA ALA A 72 8.39 15.98 -20.04
C ALA A 72 8.79 16.54 -21.40
N GLY A 73 7.82 16.56 -22.31
CA GLY A 73 8.02 17.13 -23.66
C GLY A 73 8.65 16.21 -24.69
N HIS A 74 9.00 14.96 -24.32
CA HIS A 74 9.50 13.99 -25.29
C HIS A 74 8.39 13.45 -26.18
N GLU A 75 8.65 13.32 -27.47
CA GLU A 75 7.70 12.74 -28.42
C GLU A 75 7.37 11.28 -28.03
N GLY A 76 6.09 10.93 -28.08
CA GLY A 76 5.64 9.60 -27.65
C GLY A 76 5.39 9.46 -26.15
N ILE A 77 5.67 10.46 -25.32
CA ILE A 77 5.31 10.49 -23.91
C ILE A 77 4.09 11.35 -23.65
N LEU A 78 3.11 10.82 -22.95
CA LEU A 78 1.97 11.54 -22.42
C LEU A 78 2.06 11.63 -20.91
N VAL A 79 2.24 12.85 -20.40
CA VAL A 79 2.23 13.10 -18.95
C VAL A 79 0.88 13.66 -18.54
N THR A 80 0.25 13.09 -17.54
CA THR A 80 -0.98 13.56 -16.93
C THR A 80 -0.71 14.14 -15.54
N PRO A 81 -1.59 14.98 -14.98
CA PRO A 81 -1.47 15.37 -13.57
C PRO A 81 -1.55 14.16 -12.64
N HIS A 82 -0.76 14.17 -11.57
CA HIS A 82 -0.77 13.13 -10.53
C HIS A 82 -1.92 13.39 -9.55
N LEU A 83 -3.12 12.91 -9.89
CA LEU A 83 -4.35 13.18 -9.13
C LEU A 83 -4.91 11.97 -8.38
N GLY A 84 -4.21 10.83 -8.37
CA GLY A 84 -4.67 9.52 -7.86
C GLY A 84 -5.68 9.54 -6.72
N ALA A 85 -5.33 10.15 -5.59
CA ALA A 85 -6.21 10.33 -4.43
C ALA A 85 -6.58 11.80 -4.16
N SER A 86 -6.17 12.73 -5.03
CA SER A 86 -6.35 14.18 -4.85
C SER A 86 -7.57 14.70 -5.61
N THR A 87 -8.69 14.00 -5.48
CA THR A 87 -10.00 14.48 -5.90
C THR A 87 -10.80 14.87 -4.67
N GLU A 88 -11.69 15.86 -4.77
CA GLU A 88 -12.54 16.31 -3.66
C GLU A 88 -13.26 15.15 -2.98
N GLU A 89 -13.86 14.26 -3.77
CA GLU A 89 -14.53 13.06 -3.27
C GLU A 89 -13.58 12.11 -2.52
N SER A 90 -12.36 11.89 -3.03
CA SER A 90 -11.37 11.02 -2.37
C SER A 90 -10.88 11.62 -1.07
N GLU A 91 -10.62 12.92 -1.02
CA GLU A 91 -10.16 13.61 0.18
C GLU A 91 -11.23 13.58 1.27
N GLU A 92 -12.50 13.85 0.92
CA GLU A 92 -13.62 13.76 1.85
C GLU A 92 -13.80 12.33 2.38
N ASN A 93 -13.80 11.33 1.50
CA ASN A 93 -13.93 9.94 1.90
C ASN A 93 -12.78 9.48 2.81
N CYS A 94 -11.54 9.87 2.51
CA CYS A 94 -10.38 9.57 3.34
C CYS A 94 -10.50 10.21 4.74
N ALA A 95 -10.90 11.47 4.81
CA ALA A 95 -11.10 12.17 6.08
C ALA A 95 -12.19 11.51 6.93
N VAL A 96 -13.35 11.20 6.32
CA VAL A 96 -14.47 10.53 7.00
C VAL A 96 -14.07 9.13 7.47
N MET A 97 -13.35 8.35 6.66
CA MET A 97 -12.85 7.04 7.04
C MET A 97 -11.88 7.13 8.22
N ALA A 98 -10.89 8.01 8.15
CA ALA A 98 -9.90 8.18 9.21
C ALA A 98 -10.55 8.54 10.55
N VAL A 99 -11.49 9.49 10.54
CA VAL A 99 -12.25 9.88 11.74
C VAL A 99 -13.04 8.72 12.31
N LYS A 100 -13.75 7.95 11.47
CA LYS A 100 -14.52 6.78 11.90
C LYS A 100 -13.64 5.70 12.54
N GLU A 101 -12.48 5.42 11.94
CA GLU A 101 -11.55 4.41 12.44
C GLU A 101 -10.90 4.83 13.76
N VAL A 102 -10.47 6.09 13.87
CA VAL A 102 -9.92 6.65 15.12
C VAL A 102 -10.99 6.64 16.23
N ARG A 103 -12.22 7.05 15.92
CA ARG A 103 -13.33 7.02 16.88
C ARG A 103 -13.62 5.60 17.35
N ASP A 104 -13.73 4.64 16.45
CA ASP A 104 -13.97 3.24 16.78
C ASP A 104 -12.85 2.65 17.66
N PHE A 105 -11.60 3.04 17.41
CA PHE A 105 -10.50 2.66 18.27
C PHE A 105 -10.60 3.28 19.67
N LEU A 106 -10.88 4.57 19.76
CA LEU A 106 -10.96 5.28 21.04
C LEU A 106 -12.17 4.84 21.90
N GLU A 107 -13.32 4.62 21.25
CA GLU A 107 -14.57 4.24 21.95
C GLU A 107 -14.67 2.73 22.21
N ASN A 108 -14.14 1.90 21.30
CA ASN A 108 -14.36 0.46 21.32
C ASN A 108 -13.07 -0.37 21.32
N GLY A 109 -11.89 0.22 21.09
CA GLY A 109 -10.63 -0.51 20.95
C GLY A 109 -10.54 -1.33 19.66
N ASN A 110 -11.36 -1.10 18.65
CA ASN A 110 -11.31 -1.83 17.40
C ASN A 110 -10.19 -1.25 16.50
N ILE A 111 -9.47 -2.12 15.82
CA ILE A 111 -8.41 -1.73 14.85
C ILE A 111 -8.83 -2.17 13.45
N LYS A 112 -8.91 -1.21 12.52
CA LYS A 112 -9.15 -1.42 11.09
C LYS A 112 -8.07 -0.72 10.26
N ASN A 113 -7.67 -1.33 9.17
CA ASN A 113 -6.73 -0.78 8.16
C ASN A 113 -5.39 -0.27 8.71
N SER A 114 -4.97 -0.71 9.90
CA SER A 114 -3.69 -0.30 10.47
C SER A 114 -2.52 -0.86 9.68
N VAL A 115 -1.48 -0.02 9.47
CA VAL A 115 -0.26 -0.41 8.76
C VAL A 115 0.56 -1.42 9.56
N ASN A 116 0.66 -1.25 10.86
CA ASN A 116 1.54 -2.01 11.75
C ASN A 116 0.82 -3.00 12.67
N PHE A 117 -0.46 -2.79 12.95
CA PHE A 117 -1.26 -3.72 13.77
C PHE A 117 -2.21 -4.57 12.93
N PRO A 118 -2.61 -5.75 13.41
CA PRO A 118 -3.62 -6.57 12.74
C PRO A 118 -5.00 -5.94 12.86
N ASN A 119 -5.89 -6.24 11.92
CA ASN A 119 -7.31 -5.95 12.10
C ASN A 119 -7.84 -6.76 13.29
N CYS A 120 -8.43 -6.07 14.27
CA CYS A 120 -8.98 -6.66 15.47
C CYS A 120 -10.30 -5.94 15.79
N ASP A 121 -11.41 -6.65 15.66
CA ASP A 121 -12.76 -6.11 15.84
C ASP A 121 -13.52 -7.00 16.82
N MET A 122 -13.99 -6.42 17.90
CA MET A 122 -14.85 -7.06 18.92
C MET A 122 -16.23 -6.37 19.00
N GLY A 123 -16.57 -5.57 17.98
CA GLY A 123 -17.79 -4.78 17.96
C GLY A 123 -17.80 -3.65 18.98
N THR A 124 -18.98 -3.09 19.22
CA THR A 124 -19.19 -2.03 20.21
C THR A 124 -18.93 -2.55 21.62
N CYS A 125 -18.22 -1.77 22.43
CA CYS A 125 -17.98 -2.09 23.83
C CYS A 125 -19.26 -1.90 24.65
N VAL A 126 -19.92 -3.01 25.00
CA VAL A 126 -21.14 -3.02 25.84
C VAL A 126 -20.83 -3.44 27.28
N ALA A 127 -19.60 -3.82 27.59
CA ALA A 127 -19.16 -4.17 28.95
C ALA A 127 -18.85 -2.91 29.77
N VAL A 128 -18.57 -3.10 31.06
CA VAL A 128 -18.13 -2.03 31.99
C VAL A 128 -16.88 -1.34 31.51
N GLY A 129 -16.01 -2.09 30.82
CA GLY A 129 -14.80 -1.54 30.20
C GLY A 129 -14.15 -2.55 29.26
N ARG A 130 -13.27 -2.06 28.43
CA ARG A 130 -12.41 -2.84 27.54
C ARG A 130 -10.97 -2.39 27.71
N ILE A 131 -10.06 -3.33 27.87
CA ILE A 131 -8.63 -3.09 27.96
C ILE A 131 -8.02 -3.43 26.62
N ALA A 132 -7.39 -2.45 26.00
CA ALA A 132 -6.65 -2.59 24.75
C ALA A 132 -5.15 -2.70 25.08
N ILE A 133 -4.50 -3.76 24.64
CA ILE A 133 -3.09 -4.01 24.94
C ILE A 133 -2.32 -4.27 23.67
N THR A 134 -1.35 -3.41 23.39
CA THR A 134 -0.36 -3.63 22.33
C THR A 134 0.87 -4.32 22.90
N HIS A 135 1.32 -5.39 22.28
CA HIS A 135 2.48 -6.13 22.76
C HIS A 135 3.32 -6.74 21.61
N LYS A 136 4.50 -7.20 21.94
CA LYS A 136 5.31 -7.99 20.99
C LYS A 136 4.69 -9.37 20.79
N ASN A 137 4.74 -9.85 19.55
CA ASN A 137 4.27 -11.18 19.18
C ASN A 137 5.32 -12.23 19.55
N ILE A 138 5.43 -12.52 20.85
CA ILE A 138 6.37 -13.51 21.41
C ILE A 138 5.61 -14.51 22.28
N PRO A 139 6.19 -15.70 22.53
CA PRO A 139 5.57 -16.72 23.37
C PRO A 139 5.22 -16.22 24.77
N ASN A 140 4.18 -16.82 25.35
CA ASN A 140 3.76 -16.63 26.74
C ASN A 140 3.14 -15.25 27.10
N MET A 141 2.89 -14.37 26.12
CA MET A 141 2.30 -13.04 26.41
C MET A 141 0.89 -13.14 26.99
N ILE A 142 0.02 -13.92 26.34
CA ILE A 142 -1.38 -14.08 26.80
C ILE A 142 -1.44 -14.65 28.22
N SER A 143 -0.61 -15.65 28.54
CA SER A 143 -0.55 -16.23 29.89
C SER A 143 -0.14 -15.21 30.94
N GLN A 144 0.82 -14.34 30.63
CA GLN A 144 1.23 -13.27 31.54
C GLN A 144 0.11 -12.24 31.76
N LEU A 145 -0.53 -11.81 30.68
CA LEU A 145 -1.64 -10.83 30.73
C LEU A 145 -2.83 -11.36 31.56
N THR A 146 -3.26 -12.60 31.27
CA THR A 146 -4.38 -13.19 31.99
C THR A 146 -4.07 -13.45 33.47
N LYS A 147 -2.81 -13.80 33.80
CA LYS A 147 -2.35 -13.97 35.18
C LYS A 147 -2.40 -12.64 35.95
N ILE A 148 -1.97 -11.55 35.34
CA ILE A 148 -2.01 -10.21 35.98
C ILE A 148 -3.45 -9.80 36.23
N LEU A 149 -4.32 -9.89 35.21
CA LEU A 149 -5.74 -9.52 35.35
C LEU A 149 -6.46 -10.37 36.39
N GLY A 150 -6.19 -11.67 36.41
CA GLY A 150 -6.77 -12.57 37.41
C GLY A 150 -6.29 -12.28 38.83
N ALA A 151 -5.03 -11.88 39.03
CA ALA A 151 -4.50 -11.49 40.33
C ALA A 151 -5.18 -10.23 40.91
N GLU A 152 -5.60 -9.33 40.03
CA GLU A 152 -6.39 -8.14 40.41
C GLU A 152 -7.90 -8.42 40.54
N GLY A 153 -8.33 -9.67 40.47
CA GLY A 153 -9.71 -10.07 40.60
C GLY A 153 -10.61 -9.68 39.42
N LEU A 154 -10.03 -9.37 38.27
CA LEU A 154 -10.76 -9.00 37.07
C LEU A 154 -11.25 -10.24 36.33
N ASN A 155 -12.56 -10.30 36.07
CA ASN A 155 -13.14 -11.33 35.23
C ASN A 155 -13.06 -10.93 33.76
N ILE A 156 -12.51 -11.82 32.94
CA ILE A 156 -12.44 -11.65 31.49
C ILE A 156 -13.67 -12.29 30.87
N ALA A 157 -14.62 -11.47 30.42
CA ALA A 157 -15.84 -11.96 29.77
C ALA A 157 -15.54 -12.38 28.31
N ASP A 158 -14.69 -11.60 27.63
CA ASP A 158 -14.34 -11.80 26.22
C ASP A 158 -12.91 -11.37 25.98
N MET A 159 -12.18 -12.07 25.11
CA MET A 159 -10.81 -11.74 24.77
C MET A 159 -10.50 -12.10 23.31
N THR A 160 -9.88 -11.19 22.60
CA THR A 160 -9.36 -11.44 21.27
C THR A 160 -7.88 -11.05 21.23
N ASN A 161 -7.07 -11.89 20.62
CA ASN A 161 -5.67 -11.57 20.34
C ASN A 161 -5.37 -11.84 18.87
N LYS A 162 -4.82 -10.83 18.19
CA LYS A 162 -4.42 -10.91 16.79
C LYS A 162 -2.97 -10.44 16.66
N SER A 163 -2.25 -11.02 15.71
CA SER A 163 -0.85 -10.65 15.46
C SER A 163 -0.62 -10.31 13.98
N LYS A 164 0.34 -9.42 13.74
CA LYS A 164 0.84 -9.03 12.42
C LYS A 164 2.35 -8.78 12.53
N GLY A 165 3.15 -9.71 12.02
CA GLY A 165 4.59 -9.64 12.14
C GLY A 165 5.05 -9.66 13.60
N GLU A 166 5.80 -8.65 14.01
CA GLU A 166 6.39 -8.54 15.35
C GLU A 166 5.41 -8.02 16.43
N TYR A 167 4.24 -7.52 16.03
CA TYR A 167 3.28 -6.90 16.93
C TYR A 167 1.99 -7.71 17.04
N ALA A 168 1.40 -7.65 18.21
CA ALA A 168 0.08 -8.20 18.51
C ALA A 168 -0.76 -7.19 19.30
N TYR A 169 -2.05 -7.41 19.22
CA TYR A 169 -3.08 -6.61 19.86
C TYR A 169 -4.17 -7.50 20.42
#